data_9126870d8385295b1e57801106cbbef1
#
_entry.id   9126870d8385295b1e57801106cbbef1
#
_cell.length_a   1.000
_cell.length_b   1.000
_cell.length_c   1.000
_cell.angle_alpha   90.00
_cell.angle_beta   90.00
_cell.angle_gamma   90.00
#
_symmetry.space_group_name_H-M   'P 1'
#
loop_
_entity.id
_entity.type
_entity.pdbx_description
1 polymer ?
#
loop_
_entity_poly.entity_id
_entity_poly.type
_entity_poly.pdbx_seq_one_letter_code
_entity_poly.pdbx_strand_id
1 'polypeptide(L)'
;MSRKNLIVGQSGGPTAVINSSLYGVVSEGMRHPEAIEHVYGMINGIEGFLNGTVLDFAEALPGEKLDGLKVTPGAYLGSCRYKLPESLEDPVYPRLFKKFEEMNIGWFFYIGGNDSMDTVSKLSRYAAQTGSDIRILGEPKTIDNDLIHTDHTPGFGSAARYVASTVREIIIDANVYEKKSVTIIEIMGRHAGWLTAASALARKYTGDNPLLIYLPETAFDQEEFLKAVENSFEKNCNVIVCVSEGIHDDKGTFICEYDNSVGTDTFGHKMLAGCGKYLENLVRNRLGVKARSVELNVSQRCSASMMSAADQQEAIKAGEFGVQAALNGETGKMISFIRKETADGTYTMDCGLEDVNAICNEEKTVPLEWITEDGSDVTEAFINYARPLIQGTVQIPCGEDGLPSFVYRK
;
A
#
# COMPACT_ATOMS: atom_id res chain seq x y z
N MET A 1 24.36 -3.17 29.69
CA MET A 1 24.36 -2.02 28.77
C MET A 1 23.36 -1.00 29.28
N SER A 2 23.58 0.30 29.12
CA SER A 2 22.55 1.29 29.44
C SER A 2 21.38 1.09 28.48
N ARG A 3 20.14 1.17 29.01
CA ARG A 3 18.93 1.13 28.18
C ARG A 3 18.93 2.32 27.22
N LYS A 4 18.41 2.12 26.03
CA LYS A 4 18.20 3.16 25.04
C LYS A 4 16.71 3.23 24.66
N ASN A 5 16.34 4.22 23.86
CA ASN A 5 14.98 4.42 23.42
C ASN A 5 14.79 3.95 21.96
N LEU A 6 13.61 3.47 21.65
CA LEU A 6 13.17 3.16 20.30
C LEU A 6 12.30 4.31 19.78
N ILE A 7 12.46 4.66 18.50
CA ILE A 7 11.59 5.62 17.84
C ILE A 7 11.10 5.07 16.50
N VAL A 8 9.80 5.26 16.23
CA VAL A 8 9.18 4.83 14.98
C VAL A 8 8.44 5.99 14.30
N GLY A 9 8.52 6.08 12.99
CA GLY A 9 7.80 7.05 12.16
C GLY A 9 7.00 6.39 11.06
N GLN A 10 5.97 7.09 10.58
CA GLN A 10 5.15 6.70 9.44
C GLN A 10 5.30 7.72 8.31
N SER A 11 5.34 7.27 7.06
CA SER A 11 5.61 8.11 5.89
C SER A 11 4.82 7.66 4.65
N GLY A 12 4.58 8.61 3.75
CA GLY A 12 3.88 8.37 2.48
C GLY A 12 2.36 8.22 2.63
N GLY A 13 1.72 7.62 1.64
CA GLY A 13 0.28 7.34 1.64
C GLY A 13 -0.09 6.34 2.72
N PRO A 14 -1.22 6.54 3.45
CA PRO A 14 -1.65 5.59 4.47
C PRO A 14 -2.25 4.31 3.85
N THR A 15 -2.39 3.26 4.68
CA THR A 15 -3.09 2.01 4.33
C THR A 15 -4.03 1.60 5.47
N ALA A 16 -4.86 0.58 5.23
CA ALA A 16 -5.71 0.03 6.27
C ALA A 16 -4.89 -0.60 7.41
N VAL A 17 -3.70 -1.14 7.13
CA VAL A 17 -2.86 -1.88 8.09
C VAL A 17 -1.55 -1.17 8.50
N ILE A 18 -1.33 0.08 8.09
CA ILE A 18 -0.10 0.79 8.47
C ILE A 18 0.06 0.90 9.99
N ASN A 19 -1.05 0.99 10.72
CA ASN A 19 -1.02 1.00 12.18
C ASN A 19 -0.90 -0.40 12.78
N SER A 20 -1.18 -1.45 12.03
CA SER A 20 -0.88 -2.83 12.44
C SER A 20 0.64 -3.07 12.45
N SER A 21 1.38 -2.57 11.45
CA SER A 21 2.85 -2.55 11.46
C SER A 21 3.37 -1.72 12.65
N LEU A 22 2.81 -0.54 12.85
CA LEU A 22 3.14 0.32 14.01
C LEU A 22 2.90 -0.41 15.33
N TYR A 23 1.75 -1.10 15.47
CA TYR A 23 1.46 -1.92 16.64
C TYR A 23 2.54 -2.99 16.87
N GLY A 24 2.95 -3.70 15.83
CA GLY A 24 4.01 -4.70 15.90
C GLY A 24 5.31 -4.14 16.47
N VAL A 25 5.79 -3.01 15.91
CA VAL A 25 6.99 -2.32 16.40
C VAL A 25 6.84 -1.87 17.87
N VAL A 26 5.72 -1.22 18.20
CA VAL A 26 5.51 -0.66 19.55
C VAL A 26 5.33 -1.74 20.60
N SER A 27 4.49 -2.74 20.32
CA SER A 27 4.22 -3.82 21.28
C SER A 27 5.45 -4.67 21.54
N GLU A 28 6.24 -4.99 20.49
CA GLU A 28 7.47 -5.75 20.65
C GLU A 28 8.53 -4.91 21.37
N GLY A 29 8.69 -3.64 21.03
CA GLY A 29 9.60 -2.75 21.75
C GLY A 29 9.30 -2.67 23.26
N MET A 30 8.04 -2.63 23.65
CA MET A 30 7.61 -2.63 25.05
C MET A 30 7.82 -3.97 25.77
N ARG A 31 7.96 -5.09 25.02
CA ARG A 31 8.27 -6.40 25.61
C ARG A 31 9.73 -6.57 26.03
N HIS A 32 10.60 -5.61 25.67
CA HIS A 32 12.04 -5.65 25.98
C HIS A 32 12.50 -4.52 26.92
N PRO A 33 11.91 -4.38 28.13
CA PRO A 33 12.22 -3.32 29.07
C PRO A 33 13.67 -3.38 29.60
N GLU A 34 14.36 -4.49 29.43
CA GLU A 34 15.77 -4.65 29.77
C GLU A 34 16.70 -3.91 28.81
N ALA A 35 16.28 -3.69 27.55
CA ALA A 35 17.04 -3.01 26.53
C ALA A 35 16.44 -1.64 26.19
N ILE A 36 15.10 -1.57 26.06
CA ILE A 36 14.34 -0.39 25.59
C ILE A 36 13.67 0.26 26.81
N GLU A 37 13.96 1.56 27.00
CA GLU A 37 13.39 2.33 28.11
C GLU A 37 12.06 2.99 27.74
N HIS A 38 12.01 3.67 26.56
CA HIS A 38 10.83 4.29 26.01
C HIS A 38 10.64 3.92 24.56
N VAL A 39 9.39 3.83 24.12
CA VAL A 39 9.00 3.67 22.72
C VAL A 39 8.31 4.94 22.26
N TYR A 40 8.99 5.70 21.41
CA TYR A 40 8.52 6.98 20.89
C TYR A 40 7.93 6.86 19.49
N GLY A 41 6.96 7.73 19.19
CA GLY A 41 6.41 7.94 17.85
C GLY A 41 6.80 9.31 17.30
N MET A 42 7.29 9.37 16.07
CA MET A 42 7.49 10.63 15.33
C MET A 42 6.17 11.14 14.81
N ILE A 43 5.68 12.24 15.33
CA ILE A 43 4.49 12.90 14.80
C ILE A 43 4.84 13.58 13.48
N ASN A 44 4.13 13.21 12.39
CA ASN A 44 4.39 13.68 11.04
C ASN A 44 5.82 13.37 10.53
N GLY A 45 6.33 12.18 10.84
CA GLY A 45 7.58 11.63 10.31
C GLY A 45 8.81 12.49 10.60
N ILE A 46 9.78 12.47 9.67
CA ILE A 46 11.05 13.21 9.81
C ILE A 46 10.82 14.72 9.97
N GLU A 47 9.87 15.31 9.25
CA GLU A 47 9.58 16.74 9.31
C GLU A 47 9.09 17.16 10.72
N GLY A 48 8.15 16.42 11.27
CA GLY A 48 7.68 16.67 12.63
C GLY A 48 8.75 16.42 13.68
N PHE A 49 9.57 15.38 13.51
CA PHE A 49 10.69 15.11 14.41
C PHE A 49 11.72 16.22 14.42
N LEU A 50 12.05 16.78 13.25
CA LEU A 50 12.93 17.96 13.15
C LEU A 50 12.37 19.17 13.90
N ASN A 51 11.05 19.28 14.00
CA ASN A 51 10.34 20.32 14.75
C ASN A 51 10.13 19.96 16.24
N GLY A 52 10.61 18.78 16.69
CA GLY A 52 10.55 18.35 18.08
C GLY A 52 9.20 17.72 18.47
N THR A 53 8.39 17.28 17.50
CA THR A 53 7.08 16.71 17.77
C THR A 53 7.17 15.17 17.85
N VAL A 54 7.11 14.66 19.07
CA VAL A 54 7.12 13.23 19.39
C VAL A 54 6.06 12.90 20.43
N LEU A 55 5.66 11.62 20.53
CA LEU A 55 4.83 11.10 21.61
C LEU A 55 5.50 9.88 22.26
N ASP A 56 5.23 9.64 23.52
CA ASP A 56 5.56 8.39 24.21
C ASP A 56 4.32 7.47 24.16
N PHE A 57 4.48 6.26 23.65
CA PHE A 57 3.36 5.33 23.50
C PHE A 57 2.82 4.81 24.83
N ALA A 58 3.67 4.72 25.88
CA ALA A 58 3.23 4.32 27.21
C ALA A 58 2.23 5.33 27.81
N GLU A 59 2.37 6.60 27.46
CA GLU A 59 1.46 7.66 27.89
C GLU A 59 0.26 7.82 26.94
N ALA A 60 0.51 7.78 25.62
CA ALA A 60 -0.50 8.05 24.61
C ALA A 60 -1.55 6.93 24.48
N LEU A 61 -1.11 5.68 24.51
CA LEU A 61 -1.95 4.48 24.35
C LEU A 61 -1.64 3.43 25.44
N PRO A 62 -1.93 3.70 26.72
CA PRO A 62 -1.63 2.79 27.81
C PRO A 62 -2.49 1.53 27.78
N GLY A 63 -1.86 0.37 28.04
CA GLY A 63 -2.53 -0.92 28.18
C GLY A 63 -3.29 -1.33 26.90
N GLU A 64 -4.53 -1.77 27.07
CA GLU A 64 -5.37 -2.28 25.98
C GLU A 64 -5.71 -1.23 24.90
N LYS A 65 -5.52 0.05 25.16
CA LYS A 65 -5.73 1.09 24.14
C LYS A 65 -4.79 0.93 22.95
N LEU A 66 -3.60 0.36 23.16
CA LEU A 66 -2.65 0.08 22.08
C LEU A 66 -3.24 -0.87 21.04
N ASP A 67 -4.07 -1.83 21.47
CA ASP A 67 -4.73 -2.79 20.58
C ASP A 67 -5.63 -2.12 19.52
N GLY A 68 -6.14 -0.94 19.82
CA GLY A 68 -6.92 -0.15 18.89
C GLY A 68 -6.15 0.21 17.60
N LEU A 69 -4.81 0.25 17.63
CA LEU A 69 -4.00 0.47 16.44
C LEU A 69 -4.19 -0.63 15.38
N LYS A 70 -4.43 -1.88 15.79
CA LYS A 70 -4.60 -3.02 14.88
C LYS A 70 -5.75 -2.82 13.88
N VAL A 71 -6.77 -2.07 14.28
CA VAL A 71 -8.00 -1.87 13.49
C VAL A 71 -8.20 -0.44 13.00
N THR A 72 -7.38 0.50 13.45
CA THR A 72 -7.49 1.91 13.05
C THR A 72 -6.81 2.11 11.69
N PRO A 73 -7.54 2.54 10.64
CA PRO A 73 -6.95 2.83 9.34
C PRO A 73 -6.23 4.18 9.36
N GLY A 74 -5.42 4.41 8.35
CA GLY A 74 -4.65 5.65 8.23
C GLY A 74 -3.40 5.64 9.11
N ALA A 75 -2.62 6.72 9.08
CA ALA A 75 -1.39 6.82 9.85
C ALA A 75 -1.65 7.50 11.20
N TYR A 76 -1.65 6.76 12.29
CA TYR A 76 -1.88 7.27 13.65
C TYR A 76 -0.89 8.38 14.04
N LEU A 77 0.37 8.21 13.66
CA LEU A 77 1.41 9.23 13.90
C LEU A 77 1.32 10.42 12.94
N GLY A 78 0.41 10.38 11.97
CA GLY A 78 0.45 11.27 10.81
C GLY A 78 1.54 10.84 9.82
N SER A 79 1.68 11.58 8.73
CA SER A 79 2.63 11.28 7.67
C SER A 79 3.33 12.55 7.21
N CYS A 80 4.46 12.41 6.54
CA CYS A 80 5.11 13.48 5.79
C CYS A 80 5.59 12.97 4.43
N ARG A 81 5.92 13.92 3.55
CA ARG A 81 6.55 13.66 2.25
C ARG A 81 7.87 14.43 2.17
N TYR A 82 8.67 14.30 3.22
CA TYR A 82 9.97 14.96 3.31
C TYR A 82 11.04 14.08 2.66
N LYS A 83 11.71 14.61 1.64
CA LYS A 83 12.86 13.96 1.01
C LYS A 83 14.15 14.50 1.64
N LEU A 84 14.97 13.60 2.17
CA LEU A 84 16.31 13.95 2.63
C LEU A 84 17.19 14.32 1.43
N PRO A 85 18.06 15.34 1.55
CA PRO A 85 19.03 15.70 0.53
C PRO A 85 19.93 14.53 0.15
N GLU A 86 20.38 14.48 -1.12
CA GLU A 86 21.28 13.44 -1.61
C GLU A 86 22.69 13.52 -0.96
N SER A 87 23.17 14.75 -0.74
CA SER A 87 24.47 14.95 -0.08
C SER A 87 24.36 14.69 1.42
N LEU A 88 25.14 13.74 1.92
CA LEU A 88 25.25 13.46 3.36
C LEU A 88 25.97 14.58 4.15
N GLU A 89 26.51 15.59 3.46
CA GLU A 89 27.12 16.77 4.10
C GLU A 89 26.07 17.85 4.45
N ASP A 90 24.80 17.66 4.02
CA ASP A 90 23.72 18.60 4.32
C ASP A 90 23.50 18.71 5.85
N PRO A 91 23.32 19.93 6.37
CA PRO A 91 23.17 20.17 7.81
C PRO A 91 21.92 19.50 8.44
N VAL A 92 21.00 18.96 7.66
CA VAL A 92 19.87 18.20 8.19
C VAL A 92 20.29 16.90 8.88
N TYR A 93 21.32 16.22 8.36
CA TYR A 93 21.80 14.96 8.93
C TYR A 93 22.40 15.14 10.33
N PRO A 94 23.40 15.97 10.56
CA PRO A 94 23.91 16.20 11.92
C PRO A 94 22.83 16.74 12.86
N ARG A 95 21.87 17.53 12.37
CA ARG A 95 20.73 18.01 13.17
C ARG A 95 19.81 16.86 13.60
N LEU A 96 19.52 15.89 12.73
CA LEU A 96 18.73 14.70 13.05
C LEU A 96 19.46 13.83 14.08
N PHE A 97 20.74 13.52 13.81
CA PHE A 97 21.51 12.63 14.68
C PHE A 97 21.77 13.25 16.06
N LYS A 98 21.93 14.58 16.16
CA LYS A 98 21.98 15.27 17.44
C LYS A 98 20.67 15.07 18.25
N LYS A 99 19.51 15.14 17.59
CA LYS A 99 18.22 14.86 18.26
C LYS A 99 18.10 13.40 18.70
N PHE A 100 18.57 12.45 17.89
CA PHE A 100 18.63 11.04 18.29
C PHE A 100 19.51 10.85 19.53
N GLU A 101 20.66 11.50 19.59
CA GLU A 101 21.55 11.46 20.75
C GLU A 101 20.90 12.10 21.98
N GLU A 102 20.35 13.31 21.86
CA GLU A 102 19.64 14.03 22.96
C GLU A 102 18.50 13.20 23.55
N MET A 103 17.81 12.39 22.74
CA MET A 103 16.73 11.50 23.15
C MET A 103 17.21 10.08 23.48
N ASN A 104 18.53 9.82 23.49
CA ASN A 104 19.11 8.50 23.71
C ASN A 104 18.50 7.39 22.83
N ILE A 105 18.27 7.70 21.52
CA ILE A 105 17.69 6.74 20.57
C ILE A 105 18.74 5.70 20.16
N GLY A 106 18.43 4.44 20.37
CA GLY A 106 19.24 3.30 19.92
C GLY A 106 18.67 2.60 18.70
N TRP A 107 17.37 2.70 18.47
CA TRP A 107 16.66 2.02 17.41
C TRP A 107 15.69 2.96 16.71
N PHE A 108 15.78 3.03 15.39
CA PHE A 108 14.93 3.84 14.53
C PHE A 108 14.23 2.96 13.52
N PHE A 109 12.89 3.08 13.44
CA PHE A 109 12.05 2.39 12.47
C PHE A 109 11.30 3.40 11.62
N TYR A 110 11.22 3.15 10.31
CA TYR A 110 10.48 4.01 9.41
C TYR A 110 9.55 3.19 8.51
N ILE A 111 8.23 3.36 8.73
CA ILE A 111 7.18 2.61 8.03
C ILE A 111 6.80 3.38 6.77
N GLY A 112 7.05 2.81 5.58
CA GLY A 112 6.71 3.49 4.34
C GLY A 112 7.06 2.73 3.06
N GLY A 113 6.86 3.39 1.91
CA GLY A 113 7.16 2.89 0.57
C GLY A 113 8.57 3.26 0.10
N ASN A 114 8.77 3.30 -1.24
CA ASN A 114 10.06 3.56 -1.88
C ASN A 114 10.79 4.80 -1.35
N ASP A 115 10.14 5.97 -1.29
CA ASP A 115 10.72 7.20 -0.75
C ASP A 115 11.14 7.08 0.74
N SER A 116 10.46 6.22 1.50
CA SER A 116 10.79 5.97 2.89
C SER A 116 12.00 5.05 3.02
N MET A 117 12.15 4.09 2.12
CA MET A 117 13.33 3.23 2.04
C MET A 117 14.56 4.03 1.60
N ASP A 118 14.42 5.01 0.72
CA ASP A 118 15.48 6.00 0.41
C ASP A 118 15.90 6.78 1.66
N THR A 119 14.95 7.22 2.48
CA THR A 119 15.23 7.87 3.77
C THR A 119 16.03 6.95 4.70
N VAL A 120 15.61 5.68 4.85
CA VAL A 120 16.32 4.67 5.67
C VAL A 120 17.72 4.43 5.14
N SER A 121 17.91 4.30 3.82
CA SER A 121 19.21 4.16 3.17
C SER A 121 20.14 5.32 3.51
N LYS A 122 19.69 6.56 3.31
CA LYS A 122 20.47 7.77 3.56
C LYS A 122 20.88 7.89 5.03
N LEU A 123 19.95 7.66 5.96
CA LEU A 123 20.22 7.69 7.39
C LEU A 123 21.20 6.59 7.81
N SER A 124 21.07 5.38 7.26
CA SER A 124 21.97 4.25 7.55
C SER A 124 23.39 4.53 7.05
N ARG A 125 23.54 5.11 5.85
CA ARG A 125 24.85 5.52 5.31
C ARG A 125 25.50 6.62 6.15
N TYR A 126 24.72 7.61 6.60
CA TYR A 126 25.22 8.66 7.48
C TYR A 126 25.65 8.11 8.84
N ALA A 127 24.86 7.19 9.44
CA ALA A 127 25.23 6.51 10.68
C ALA A 127 26.57 5.76 10.54
N ALA A 128 26.74 5.01 9.45
CA ALA A 128 27.99 4.29 9.18
C ALA A 128 29.18 5.25 9.00
N GLN A 129 29.01 6.35 8.28
CA GLN A 129 30.05 7.35 8.05
C GLN A 129 30.49 8.05 9.33
N THR A 130 29.56 8.29 10.26
CA THR A 130 29.84 9.01 11.52
C THR A 130 30.17 8.09 12.68
N GLY A 131 30.10 6.77 12.48
CA GLY A 131 30.30 5.78 13.55
C GLY A 131 29.21 5.77 14.61
N SER A 132 28.00 6.23 14.26
CA SER A 132 26.83 6.16 15.15
C SER A 132 26.38 4.70 15.34
N ASP A 133 26.06 4.34 16.58
CA ASP A 133 25.61 2.99 16.93
C ASP A 133 24.10 2.76 16.83
N ILE A 134 23.34 3.77 16.33
CA ILE A 134 21.90 3.65 16.11
C ILE A 134 21.60 2.57 15.05
N ARG A 135 20.61 1.73 15.35
CA ARG A 135 20.11 0.73 14.40
C ARG A 135 18.91 1.32 13.64
N ILE A 136 18.99 1.29 12.32
CA ILE A 136 18.04 1.95 11.43
C ILE A 136 17.45 0.89 10.49
N LEU A 137 16.13 0.66 10.57
CA LEU A 137 15.43 -0.32 9.76
C LEU A 137 14.20 0.30 9.10
N GLY A 138 13.87 -0.21 7.91
CA GLY A 138 12.67 0.14 7.16
C GLY A 138 11.60 -0.95 7.29
N GLU A 139 10.38 -0.52 7.58
CA GLU A 139 9.19 -1.36 7.55
C GLU A 139 8.44 -1.13 6.24
N PRO A 140 8.25 -2.15 5.40
CA PRO A 140 7.57 -1.97 4.12
C PRO A 140 6.11 -1.59 4.35
N LYS A 141 5.59 -0.69 3.52
CA LYS A 141 4.18 -0.33 3.50
C LYS A 141 3.83 0.37 2.20
N THR A 142 2.98 -0.24 1.39
CA THR A 142 2.28 0.38 0.26
C THR A 142 1.10 -0.48 -0.16
N ILE A 143 0.03 0.13 -0.69
CA ILE A 143 -1.06 -0.61 -1.33
C ILE A 143 -0.69 -1.01 -2.77
N ASP A 144 0.29 -0.33 -3.37
CA ASP A 144 0.65 -0.49 -4.79
C ASP A 144 1.43 -1.78 -5.06
N ASN A 145 1.92 -2.44 -3.98
CA ASN A 145 2.69 -3.69 -4.06
C ASN A 145 3.95 -3.58 -4.95
N ASP A 146 4.53 -2.41 -4.99
CA ASP A 146 5.58 -1.97 -5.92
C ASP A 146 7.01 -2.05 -5.37
N LEU A 147 7.20 -2.50 -4.12
CA LEU A 147 8.53 -2.69 -3.54
C LEU A 147 9.16 -3.99 -4.05
N ILE A 148 10.41 -3.89 -4.55
CA ILE A 148 11.20 -5.05 -4.97
C ILE A 148 11.74 -5.84 -3.77
N HIS A 149 12.24 -7.04 -4.00
CA HIS A 149 12.83 -7.94 -3.00
C HIS A 149 11.90 -8.34 -1.85
N THR A 150 10.60 -8.17 -2.01
CA THR A 150 9.57 -8.69 -1.11
C THR A 150 8.46 -9.35 -1.93
N ASP A 151 7.86 -10.44 -1.43
CA ASP A 151 6.76 -11.11 -2.15
C ASP A 151 5.58 -10.15 -2.34
N HIS A 152 5.18 -9.47 -1.27
CA HIS A 152 4.13 -8.45 -1.28
C HIS A 152 4.40 -7.44 -0.15
N THR A 153 3.52 -6.44 -0.04
CA THR A 153 3.68 -5.36 0.94
C THR A 153 2.46 -5.24 1.84
N PRO A 154 2.64 -4.93 3.15
CA PRO A 154 1.54 -4.59 4.04
C PRO A 154 0.71 -3.43 3.49
N GLY A 155 -0.59 -3.67 3.37
CA GLY A 155 -1.56 -2.74 2.77
C GLY A 155 -2.14 -3.24 1.45
N PHE A 156 -1.36 -3.98 0.64
CA PHE A 156 -1.84 -4.53 -0.62
C PHE A 156 -2.98 -5.54 -0.42
N GLY A 157 -2.85 -6.50 0.49
CA GLY A 157 -3.87 -7.53 0.70
C GLY A 157 -5.23 -6.96 1.08
N SER A 158 -5.27 -5.96 1.96
CA SER A 158 -6.50 -5.27 2.35
C SER A 158 -7.10 -4.43 1.23
N ALA A 159 -6.27 -3.69 0.48
CA ALA A 159 -6.73 -2.90 -0.66
C ALA A 159 -7.24 -3.81 -1.80
N ALA A 160 -6.55 -4.91 -2.10
CA ALA A 160 -6.98 -5.92 -3.06
C ALA A 160 -8.33 -6.55 -2.67
N ARG A 161 -8.53 -6.85 -1.37
CA ARG A 161 -9.82 -7.33 -0.85
C ARG A 161 -10.91 -6.31 -1.03
N TYR A 162 -10.63 -5.03 -0.74
CA TYR A 162 -11.58 -3.94 -0.95
C TYR A 162 -11.98 -3.85 -2.43
N VAL A 163 -11.00 -3.83 -3.35
CA VAL A 163 -11.25 -3.81 -4.80
C VAL A 163 -12.12 -5.00 -5.22
N ALA A 164 -11.71 -6.22 -4.89
CA ALA A 164 -12.42 -7.43 -5.28
C ALA A 164 -13.86 -7.46 -4.73
N SER A 165 -14.06 -7.04 -3.47
CA SER A 165 -15.39 -7.02 -2.84
C SER A 165 -16.29 -5.97 -3.46
N THR A 166 -15.80 -4.73 -3.63
CA THR A 166 -16.55 -3.63 -4.24
C THR A 166 -16.92 -3.92 -5.69
N VAL A 167 -15.96 -4.46 -6.47
CA VAL A 167 -16.25 -4.88 -7.86
C VAL A 167 -17.33 -5.96 -7.89
N ARG A 168 -17.29 -6.95 -6.98
CA ARG A 168 -18.32 -8.00 -6.88
C ARG A 168 -19.70 -7.45 -6.56
N GLU A 169 -19.80 -6.47 -5.67
CA GLU A 169 -21.05 -5.79 -5.33
C GLU A 169 -21.59 -4.98 -6.51
N ILE A 170 -20.72 -4.27 -7.24
CA ILE A 170 -21.08 -3.53 -8.46
C ILE A 170 -21.56 -4.48 -9.56
N ILE A 171 -20.96 -5.67 -9.70
CA ILE A 171 -21.43 -6.71 -10.65
C ILE A 171 -22.87 -7.11 -10.34
N ILE A 172 -23.19 -7.35 -9.06
CA ILE A 172 -24.54 -7.72 -8.63
C ILE A 172 -25.53 -6.60 -8.93
N ASP A 173 -25.19 -5.34 -8.60
CA ASP A 173 -26.01 -4.17 -8.89
C ASP A 173 -26.25 -3.97 -10.39
N ALA A 174 -25.23 -4.15 -11.22
CA ALA A 174 -25.33 -3.98 -12.66
C ALA A 174 -26.23 -5.04 -13.31
N ASN A 175 -26.19 -6.28 -12.81
CA ASN A 175 -26.90 -7.43 -13.39
C ASN A 175 -28.43 -7.40 -13.19
N VAL A 176 -28.99 -6.39 -12.52
CA VAL A 176 -30.45 -6.25 -12.36
C VAL A 176 -31.14 -5.77 -13.65
N TYR A 177 -30.42 -5.32 -14.65
CA TYR A 177 -30.93 -4.79 -15.89
C TYR A 177 -30.55 -5.66 -17.09
N GLU A 178 -31.53 -5.92 -17.99
CA GLU A 178 -31.33 -6.68 -19.25
C GLU A 178 -30.90 -5.79 -20.43
N LYS A 179 -30.60 -4.51 -20.19
CA LYS A 179 -30.18 -3.58 -21.25
C LYS A 179 -28.65 -3.47 -21.29
N LYS A 180 -28.09 -3.42 -22.50
CA LYS A 180 -26.65 -3.20 -22.71
C LYS A 180 -26.18 -1.97 -21.94
N SER A 181 -25.20 -2.19 -21.09
CA SER A 181 -24.52 -1.11 -20.34
C SER A 181 -23.08 -1.46 -20.05
N VAL A 182 -22.25 -0.44 -19.84
CA VAL A 182 -20.85 -0.58 -19.43
C VAL A 182 -20.64 0.17 -18.12
N THR A 183 -20.00 -0.47 -17.16
CA THR A 183 -19.53 0.19 -15.95
C THR A 183 -18.01 0.09 -15.92
N ILE A 184 -17.34 1.24 -15.90
CA ILE A 184 -15.90 1.36 -15.84
C ILE A 184 -15.49 1.70 -14.43
N ILE A 185 -14.64 0.89 -13.83
CA ILE A 185 -14.15 1.06 -12.45
C ILE A 185 -12.68 1.46 -12.50
N GLU A 186 -12.39 2.70 -12.10
CA GLU A 186 -11.04 3.23 -12.02
C GLU A 186 -10.43 2.92 -10.65
N ILE A 187 -9.24 2.33 -10.69
CA ILE A 187 -8.52 1.80 -9.54
C ILE A 187 -7.14 2.45 -9.46
N MET A 188 -6.64 2.72 -8.26
CA MET A 188 -5.28 3.25 -8.05
C MET A 188 -4.22 2.29 -8.61
N GLY A 189 -3.14 2.86 -9.10
CA GLY A 189 -1.99 2.17 -9.67
C GLY A 189 -1.41 2.97 -10.84
N ARG A 190 -0.41 3.83 -10.55
CA ARG A 190 0.18 4.69 -11.60
C ARG A 190 1.06 3.90 -12.54
N HIS A 191 2.01 3.15 -12.00
CA HIS A 191 3.04 2.44 -12.75
C HIS A 191 2.95 0.92 -12.58
N ALA A 192 2.22 0.46 -11.56
CA ALA A 192 2.03 -0.94 -11.24
C ALA A 192 0.53 -1.25 -11.07
N GLY A 193 0.04 -2.25 -11.79
CA GLY A 193 -1.38 -2.59 -11.91
C GLY A 193 -1.88 -3.62 -10.89
N TRP A 194 -1.15 -3.89 -9.81
CA TRP A 194 -1.47 -4.94 -8.84
C TRP A 194 -2.88 -4.85 -8.27
N LEU A 195 -3.35 -3.64 -7.92
CA LEU A 195 -4.70 -3.44 -7.38
C LEU A 195 -5.77 -3.64 -8.44
N THR A 196 -5.52 -3.15 -9.65
CA THR A 196 -6.45 -3.32 -10.77
C THR A 196 -6.57 -4.80 -11.15
N ALA A 197 -5.45 -5.52 -11.20
CA ALA A 197 -5.40 -6.96 -11.41
C ALA A 197 -6.21 -7.72 -10.35
N ALA A 198 -6.21 -7.24 -9.08
CA ALA A 198 -6.97 -7.85 -8.00
C ALA A 198 -8.50 -7.82 -8.22
N SER A 199 -9.01 -6.98 -9.13
CA SER A 199 -10.42 -7.00 -9.53
C SER A 199 -10.86 -8.35 -10.13
N ALA A 200 -9.91 -9.13 -10.71
CA ALA A 200 -10.16 -10.48 -11.20
C ALA A 200 -10.65 -11.45 -10.10
N LEU A 201 -10.26 -11.20 -8.83
CA LEU A 201 -10.73 -11.99 -7.68
C LEU A 201 -12.24 -11.80 -7.38
N ALA A 202 -12.88 -10.80 -7.98
CA ALA A 202 -14.33 -10.60 -7.89
C ALA A 202 -15.10 -11.72 -8.59
N ARG A 203 -14.53 -12.38 -9.59
CA ARG A 203 -15.13 -13.46 -10.36
C ARG A 203 -15.39 -14.69 -9.48
N LYS A 204 -16.52 -15.33 -9.71
CA LYS A 204 -16.84 -16.63 -9.11
C LYS A 204 -16.47 -17.77 -10.05
N TYR A 205 -16.71 -17.56 -11.35
CA TYR A 205 -16.41 -18.51 -12.42
C TYR A 205 -15.60 -17.84 -13.52
N THR A 206 -14.89 -18.65 -14.30
CA THR A 206 -14.21 -18.20 -15.51
C THR A 206 -15.22 -17.58 -16.49
N GLY A 207 -14.93 -16.39 -16.99
CA GLY A 207 -15.81 -15.65 -17.89
C GLY A 207 -16.88 -14.79 -17.22
N ASP A 208 -16.93 -14.75 -15.88
CA ASP A 208 -17.72 -13.75 -15.14
C ASP A 208 -17.12 -12.34 -15.28
N ASN A 209 -17.94 -11.31 -14.99
CA ASN A 209 -17.43 -9.95 -14.82
C ASN A 209 -16.42 -9.85 -13.63
N PRO A 210 -15.44 -8.94 -13.69
CA PRO A 210 -15.16 -8.01 -14.79
C PRO A 210 -14.66 -8.75 -16.04
N LEU A 211 -15.16 -8.39 -17.21
CA LEU A 211 -14.80 -9.05 -18.47
C LEU A 211 -13.51 -8.48 -19.06
N LEU A 212 -13.15 -7.26 -18.68
CA LEU A 212 -11.97 -6.54 -19.17
C LEU A 212 -11.23 -5.90 -17.99
N ILE A 213 -9.91 -6.07 -17.98
CA ILE A 213 -9.02 -5.52 -16.95
C ILE A 213 -7.79 -4.97 -17.66
N TYR A 214 -7.56 -3.64 -17.56
CA TYR A 214 -6.44 -2.97 -18.22
C TYR A 214 -5.46 -2.43 -17.18
N LEU A 215 -4.20 -2.82 -17.34
CA LEU A 215 -3.10 -2.51 -16.44
C LEU A 215 -2.12 -1.52 -17.07
N PRO A 216 -1.35 -0.75 -16.27
CA PRO A 216 -0.37 0.18 -16.82
C PRO A 216 0.88 -0.50 -17.37
N GLU A 217 1.06 -1.80 -17.19
CA GLU A 217 2.19 -2.58 -17.71
C GLU A 217 2.13 -2.81 -19.23
N THR A 218 0.95 -2.60 -19.82
CA THR A 218 0.74 -2.77 -21.27
C THR A 218 0.14 -1.52 -21.89
N ALA A 219 0.54 -1.21 -23.14
CA ALA A 219 -0.03 -0.07 -23.83
C ALA A 219 -1.53 -0.26 -24.11
N PHE A 220 -2.30 0.80 -23.89
CA PHE A 220 -3.74 0.81 -24.07
C PHE A 220 -4.10 1.40 -25.43
N ASP A 221 -4.85 0.63 -26.24
CA ASP A 221 -5.41 1.09 -27.53
C ASP A 221 -6.92 1.29 -27.43
N GLN A 222 -7.40 2.49 -27.77
CA GLN A 222 -8.81 2.87 -27.66
C GLN A 222 -9.71 2.12 -28.65
N GLU A 223 -9.24 1.82 -29.84
CA GLU A 223 -10.05 1.12 -30.85
C GLU A 223 -10.17 -0.36 -30.51
N GLU A 224 -9.08 -0.99 -30.05
CA GLU A 224 -9.13 -2.37 -29.53
C GLU A 224 -9.99 -2.48 -28.27
N PHE A 225 -9.91 -1.49 -27.38
CA PHE A 225 -10.80 -1.40 -26.20
C PHE A 225 -12.28 -1.39 -26.61
N LEU A 226 -12.67 -0.53 -27.57
CA LEU A 226 -14.05 -0.44 -28.01
C LEU A 226 -14.55 -1.77 -28.64
N LYS A 227 -13.71 -2.43 -29.45
CA LYS A 227 -13.99 -3.76 -30.00
C LYS A 227 -14.14 -4.82 -28.91
N ALA A 228 -13.25 -4.79 -27.89
CA ALA A 228 -13.33 -5.73 -26.77
C ALA A 228 -14.62 -5.54 -25.97
N VAL A 229 -15.07 -4.29 -25.75
CA VAL A 229 -16.37 -3.98 -25.14
C VAL A 229 -17.52 -4.51 -25.98
N GLU A 230 -17.53 -4.29 -27.29
CA GLU A 230 -18.58 -4.81 -28.20
C GLU A 230 -18.66 -6.34 -28.16
N ASN A 231 -17.53 -7.03 -28.25
CA ASN A 231 -17.45 -8.49 -28.18
C ASN A 231 -17.92 -9.02 -26.81
N SER A 232 -17.66 -8.27 -25.74
CA SER A 232 -18.08 -8.66 -24.39
C SER A 232 -19.60 -8.71 -24.21
N PHE A 233 -20.35 -7.96 -25.03
CA PHE A 233 -21.82 -8.04 -25.02
C PHE A 233 -22.39 -9.38 -25.51
N GLU A 234 -21.58 -10.23 -26.13
CA GLU A 234 -21.96 -11.59 -26.45
C GLU A 234 -22.02 -12.49 -25.22
N LYS A 235 -21.21 -12.15 -24.18
CA LYS A 235 -21.11 -12.89 -22.92
C LYS A 235 -22.07 -12.35 -21.87
N ASN A 236 -22.19 -11.04 -21.76
CA ASN A 236 -23.04 -10.38 -20.76
C ASN A 236 -23.54 -9.03 -21.29
N CYS A 237 -24.82 -8.71 -21.10
CA CYS A 237 -25.36 -7.38 -21.46
C CYS A 237 -24.83 -6.26 -20.56
N ASN A 238 -24.37 -6.58 -19.38
CA ASN A 238 -23.74 -5.62 -18.45
C ASN A 238 -22.24 -5.90 -18.36
N VAL A 239 -21.43 -5.13 -19.09
CA VAL A 239 -19.97 -5.28 -19.15
C VAL A 239 -19.34 -4.43 -18.04
N ILE A 240 -18.57 -5.07 -17.16
CA ILE A 240 -17.75 -4.40 -16.17
C ILE A 240 -16.30 -4.38 -16.68
N VAL A 241 -15.72 -3.19 -16.70
CA VAL A 241 -14.34 -2.93 -17.08
C VAL A 241 -13.61 -2.36 -15.87
N CYS A 242 -12.49 -2.94 -15.49
CA CYS A 242 -11.59 -2.38 -14.47
C CYS A 242 -10.36 -1.79 -15.15
N VAL A 243 -10.01 -0.56 -14.80
CA VAL A 243 -8.86 0.14 -15.39
C VAL A 243 -7.99 0.73 -14.30
N SER A 244 -6.68 0.68 -14.48
CA SER A 244 -5.75 1.43 -13.64
C SER A 244 -5.78 2.92 -14.01
N GLU A 245 -5.65 3.80 -13.02
CA GLU A 245 -5.51 5.24 -13.25
C GLU A 245 -4.32 5.59 -14.15
N GLY A 246 -3.30 4.71 -14.18
CA GLY A 246 -2.05 4.88 -14.92
C GLY A 246 -2.01 4.23 -16.30
N ILE A 247 -3.13 3.78 -16.88
CA ILE A 247 -3.11 3.27 -18.26
C ILE A 247 -2.68 4.36 -19.24
N HIS A 248 -1.86 3.98 -20.22
CA HIS A 248 -1.25 4.90 -21.17
C HIS A 248 -1.22 4.32 -22.59
N ASP A 249 -1.11 5.18 -23.58
CA ASP A 249 -0.94 4.77 -24.97
C ASP A 249 0.49 4.24 -25.25
N ASP A 250 0.73 3.85 -26.50
CA ASP A 250 2.03 3.36 -27.01
C ASP A 250 3.16 4.40 -26.95
N LYS A 251 2.82 5.68 -26.74
CA LYS A 251 3.76 6.80 -26.58
C LYS A 251 4.00 7.17 -25.11
N GLY A 252 3.35 6.48 -24.19
CA GLY A 252 3.43 6.76 -22.75
C GLY A 252 2.57 7.94 -22.29
N THR A 253 1.61 8.39 -23.12
CA THR A 253 0.66 9.43 -22.71
C THR A 253 -0.45 8.79 -21.89
N PHE A 254 -0.67 9.25 -20.66
CA PHE A 254 -1.74 8.73 -19.82
C PHE A 254 -3.12 9.02 -20.43
N ILE A 255 -4.01 8.03 -20.38
CA ILE A 255 -5.35 8.15 -20.99
C ILE A 255 -6.18 9.27 -20.34
N CYS A 256 -5.97 9.56 -19.05
CA CYS A 256 -6.62 10.70 -18.41
C CYS A 256 -6.19 12.06 -18.99
N GLU A 257 -5.04 12.17 -19.66
CA GLU A 257 -4.56 13.42 -20.29
C GLU A 257 -5.29 13.77 -21.60
N TYR A 258 -6.01 12.80 -22.17
CA TYR A 258 -6.86 13.08 -23.34
C TYR A 258 -8.08 13.95 -23.00
N ASP A 259 -8.42 14.07 -21.70
CA ASP A 259 -9.34 15.08 -21.20
C ASP A 259 -8.51 16.22 -20.57
N ASN A 260 -8.61 17.44 -21.08
CA ASN A 260 -7.74 18.61 -20.81
C ASN A 260 -7.77 19.14 -19.35
N SER A 261 -8.17 18.35 -18.37
CA SER A 261 -8.39 18.76 -16.98
C SER A 261 -7.32 18.31 -15.97
N VAL A 262 -6.21 17.73 -16.42
CA VAL A 262 -5.20 17.11 -15.53
C VAL A 262 -4.32 18.17 -14.87
N GLY A 263 -4.40 18.29 -13.53
CA GLY A 263 -3.51 19.09 -12.69
C GLY A 263 -2.24 18.36 -12.25
N THR A 264 -1.31 19.07 -11.61
CA THR A 264 -0.12 18.47 -10.95
C THR A 264 -0.27 18.55 -9.44
N ASP A 265 0.28 17.53 -8.74
CA ASP A 265 0.40 17.53 -7.28
C ASP A 265 1.54 18.45 -6.78
N THR A 266 1.68 18.58 -5.46
CA THR A 266 2.73 19.42 -4.83
C THR A 266 4.16 18.94 -5.11
N PHE A 267 4.36 17.78 -5.73
CA PHE A 267 5.67 17.22 -6.14
C PHE A 267 5.93 17.32 -7.63
N GLY A 268 4.99 17.95 -8.39
CA GLY A 268 5.10 18.07 -9.84
C GLY A 268 4.66 16.81 -10.61
N HIS A 269 4.13 15.79 -9.93
CA HIS A 269 3.53 14.65 -10.60
C HIS A 269 2.14 15.00 -11.11
N LYS A 270 1.80 14.56 -12.32
CA LYS A 270 0.45 14.70 -12.84
C LYS A 270 -0.53 13.99 -11.91
N MET A 271 -1.63 14.67 -11.56
CA MET A 271 -2.72 14.05 -10.80
C MET A 271 -3.48 13.15 -11.75
N LEU A 272 -3.15 11.84 -11.71
CA LEU A 272 -3.84 10.83 -12.52
C LEU A 272 -5.19 10.55 -11.87
N ALA A 273 -6.25 11.03 -12.49
CA ALA A 273 -7.63 10.71 -12.16
C ALA A 273 -8.51 11.07 -13.35
N GLY A 274 -9.59 10.30 -13.55
CA GLY A 274 -10.57 10.60 -14.59
C GLY A 274 -10.37 9.80 -15.89
N CYS A 275 -9.46 8.85 -15.95
CA CYS A 275 -9.38 7.93 -17.10
C CYS A 275 -10.70 7.16 -17.27
N GLY A 276 -11.32 6.71 -16.16
CA GLY A 276 -12.64 6.08 -16.18
C GLY A 276 -13.72 6.98 -16.75
N LYS A 277 -13.69 8.27 -16.44
CA LYS A 277 -14.64 9.24 -16.99
C LYS A 277 -14.42 9.51 -18.47
N TYR A 278 -13.16 9.57 -18.89
CA TYR A 278 -12.82 9.66 -20.30
C TYR A 278 -13.36 8.46 -21.09
N LEU A 279 -13.10 7.25 -20.60
CA LEU A 279 -13.56 6.01 -21.24
C LEU A 279 -15.11 5.87 -21.22
N GLU A 280 -15.79 6.33 -20.15
CA GLU A 280 -17.25 6.42 -20.11
C GLU A 280 -17.78 7.26 -21.28
N ASN A 281 -17.22 8.43 -21.50
CA ASN A 281 -17.60 9.32 -22.58
C ASN A 281 -17.28 8.70 -23.95
N LEU A 282 -16.13 8.06 -24.09
CA LEU A 282 -15.71 7.37 -25.31
C LEU A 282 -16.71 6.27 -25.69
N VAL A 283 -17.05 5.37 -24.75
CA VAL A 283 -18.03 4.28 -24.94
C VAL A 283 -19.39 4.85 -25.30
N ARG A 284 -19.87 5.87 -24.57
CA ARG A 284 -21.18 6.48 -24.83
C ARG A 284 -21.26 7.09 -26.22
N ASN A 285 -20.22 7.81 -26.65
CA ASN A 285 -20.20 8.51 -27.92
C ASN A 285 -19.99 7.58 -29.11
N ARG A 286 -19.18 6.53 -28.97
CA ARG A 286 -18.79 5.64 -30.06
C ARG A 286 -19.75 4.44 -30.21
N LEU A 287 -20.20 3.84 -29.11
CA LEU A 287 -21.06 2.66 -29.11
C LEU A 287 -22.54 2.96 -28.89
N GLY A 288 -22.89 4.17 -28.45
CA GLY A 288 -24.29 4.58 -28.21
C GLY A 288 -24.97 3.82 -27.07
N VAL A 289 -24.21 3.13 -26.19
CA VAL A 289 -24.73 2.39 -25.05
C VAL A 289 -24.63 3.19 -23.76
N LYS A 290 -25.45 2.84 -22.78
CA LYS A 290 -25.36 3.45 -21.44
C LYS A 290 -24.00 3.09 -20.84
N ALA A 291 -23.24 4.10 -20.44
CA ALA A 291 -21.99 3.92 -19.72
C ALA A 291 -21.97 4.75 -18.44
N ARG A 292 -21.26 4.28 -17.43
CA ARG A 292 -20.95 4.98 -16.18
C ARG A 292 -19.53 4.68 -15.75
N SER A 293 -18.92 5.59 -15.00
CA SER A 293 -17.62 5.37 -14.33
C SER A 293 -17.77 5.46 -12.82
N VAL A 294 -16.94 4.70 -12.12
CA VAL A 294 -16.80 4.69 -10.66
C VAL A 294 -15.32 4.79 -10.35
N GLU A 295 -14.91 5.83 -9.65
CA GLU A 295 -13.56 5.98 -9.15
C GLU A 295 -13.49 5.47 -7.72
N LEU A 296 -12.68 4.44 -7.42
CA LEU A 296 -12.53 3.92 -6.06
C LEU A 296 -11.72 4.87 -5.17
N ASN A 297 -10.81 5.62 -5.76
CA ASN A 297 -10.04 6.70 -5.14
C ASN A 297 -9.51 6.31 -3.74
N VAL A 298 -9.50 7.23 -2.77
CA VAL A 298 -8.90 7.01 -1.43
C VAL A 298 -9.58 5.92 -0.61
N SER A 299 -10.83 5.56 -0.89
CA SER A 299 -11.57 4.54 -0.13
C SER A 299 -10.90 3.17 -0.18
N GLN A 300 -10.23 2.82 -1.28
CA GLN A 300 -9.53 1.54 -1.43
C GLN A 300 -8.32 1.38 -0.49
N ARG A 301 -7.75 2.46 0.04
CA ARG A 301 -6.61 2.41 0.96
C ARG A 301 -6.95 2.64 2.42
N CYS A 302 -8.20 3.01 2.74
CA CYS A 302 -8.59 3.37 4.11
C CYS A 302 -9.76 2.55 4.68
N SER A 303 -10.28 1.57 3.93
CA SER A 303 -11.41 0.76 4.39
C SER A 303 -10.99 -0.25 5.45
N ALA A 304 -11.21 0.06 6.72
CA ALA A 304 -10.99 -0.88 7.81
C ALA A 304 -11.98 -2.06 7.75
N SER A 305 -13.23 -1.83 7.36
CA SER A 305 -14.28 -2.88 7.28
C SER A 305 -13.95 -4.00 6.27
N MET A 306 -13.13 -3.70 5.27
CA MET A 306 -12.65 -4.66 4.27
C MET A 306 -11.20 -5.13 4.52
N MET A 307 -10.63 -4.84 5.69
CA MET A 307 -9.28 -5.27 6.05
C MET A 307 -9.15 -6.79 5.94
N SER A 308 -8.08 -7.26 5.30
CA SER A 308 -7.71 -8.68 5.27
C SER A 308 -7.06 -9.07 6.59
N ALA A 309 -7.49 -10.18 7.18
CA ALA A 309 -6.86 -10.69 8.39
C ALA A 309 -5.43 -11.21 8.12
N ALA A 310 -5.18 -11.77 6.94
CA ALA A 310 -3.83 -12.15 6.52
C ALA A 310 -2.91 -10.93 6.50
N ASP A 311 -3.28 -9.88 5.77
CA ASP A 311 -2.52 -8.63 5.66
C ASP A 311 -2.27 -7.96 7.03
N GLN A 312 -3.29 -7.95 7.92
CA GLN A 312 -3.14 -7.41 9.27
C GLN A 312 -2.11 -8.19 10.09
N GLN A 313 -2.22 -9.51 10.09
CA GLN A 313 -1.32 -10.38 10.88
C GLN A 313 0.12 -10.30 10.36
N GLU A 314 0.30 -10.26 9.05
CA GLU A 314 1.60 -10.12 8.41
C GLU A 314 2.24 -8.75 8.70
N ALA A 315 1.45 -7.68 8.68
CA ALA A 315 1.89 -6.35 9.06
C ALA A 315 2.36 -6.28 10.54
N ILE A 316 1.64 -6.92 11.45
CA ILE A 316 2.06 -7.02 12.87
C ILE A 316 3.37 -7.80 12.99
N LYS A 317 3.44 -8.98 12.32
CA LYS A 317 4.62 -9.85 12.34
C LYS A 317 5.86 -9.14 11.79
N ALA A 318 5.71 -8.32 10.75
CA ALA A 318 6.81 -7.50 10.22
C ALA A 318 7.39 -6.58 11.28
N GLY A 319 6.55 -5.80 11.96
CA GLY A 319 6.99 -4.88 13.01
C GLY A 319 7.66 -5.60 14.20
N GLU A 320 7.09 -6.74 14.65
CA GLU A 320 7.68 -7.57 15.70
C GLU A 320 9.06 -8.11 15.27
N PHE A 321 9.15 -8.66 14.06
CA PHE A 321 10.41 -9.18 13.50
C PHE A 321 11.48 -8.09 13.35
N GLY A 322 11.08 -6.90 12.89
CA GLY A 322 11.99 -5.75 12.75
C GLY A 322 12.66 -5.38 14.08
N VAL A 323 11.89 -5.31 15.17
CA VAL A 323 12.44 -5.00 16.50
C VAL A 323 13.40 -6.09 16.96
N GLN A 324 13.05 -7.38 16.79
CA GLN A 324 13.94 -8.49 17.14
C GLN A 324 15.25 -8.45 16.32
N ALA A 325 15.17 -8.16 15.02
CA ALA A 325 16.33 -8.02 14.16
C ALA A 325 17.26 -6.86 14.63
N ALA A 326 16.66 -5.71 14.95
CA ALA A 326 17.40 -4.55 15.43
C ALA A 326 18.10 -4.81 16.79
N LEU A 327 17.45 -5.50 17.71
CA LEU A 327 18.02 -5.92 18.99
C LEU A 327 19.18 -6.92 18.79
N ASN A 328 19.12 -7.74 17.73
CA ASN A 328 20.22 -8.64 17.32
C ASN A 328 21.35 -7.92 16.55
N GLY A 329 21.24 -6.61 16.35
CA GLY A 329 22.30 -5.78 15.78
C GLY A 329 22.14 -5.47 14.30
N GLU A 330 21.06 -5.90 13.64
CA GLU A 330 20.78 -5.57 12.25
C GLU A 330 20.54 -4.06 12.06
N THR A 331 20.98 -3.52 10.91
CA THR A 331 20.81 -2.11 10.54
C THR A 331 20.96 -1.95 9.02
N GLY A 332 20.41 -0.88 8.45
CA GLY A 332 20.47 -0.62 7.01
C GLY A 332 19.67 -1.63 6.18
N LYS A 333 18.65 -2.22 6.79
CA LYS A 333 17.82 -3.26 6.17
C LYS A 333 16.36 -2.81 6.07
N MET A 334 15.65 -3.35 5.07
CA MET A 334 14.20 -3.37 5.02
C MET A 334 13.71 -4.78 5.41
N ILE A 335 12.64 -4.84 6.18
CA ILE A 335 11.93 -6.09 6.40
C ILE A 335 11.28 -6.52 5.08
N SER A 336 11.39 -7.79 4.72
CA SER A 336 10.78 -8.36 3.52
C SER A 336 9.88 -9.53 3.85
N PHE A 337 8.94 -9.82 2.95
CA PHE A 337 8.06 -10.97 3.04
C PHE A 337 8.55 -12.08 2.11
N ILE A 338 8.66 -13.29 2.65
CA ILE A 338 9.06 -14.48 1.93
C ILE A 338 7.88 -15.44 1.92
N ARG A 339 7.29 -15.60 0.73
CA ARG A 339 6.20 -16.57 0.54
C ARG A 339 6.69 -17.99 0.78
N LYS A 340 5.92 -18.75 1.50
CA LYS A 340 6.12 -20.18 1.72
C LYS A 340 4.79 -20.93 1.60
N GLU A 341 4.90 -22.24 1.46
CA GLU A 341 3.78 -23.16 1.54
C GLU A 341 4.10 -24.21 2.58
N THR A 342 3.11 -24.58 3.36
CA THR A 342 3.17 -25.71 4.26
C THR A 342 3.10 -27.02 3.45
N ALA A 343 3.36 -28.16 4.10
CA ALA A 343 3.37 -29.48 3.43
C ALA A 343 2.02 -29.86 2.78
N ASP A 344 0.91 -29.24 3.20
CA ASP A 344 -0.43 -29.42 2.64
C ASP A 344 -0.79 -28.36 1.56
N GLY A 345 0.18 -27.52 1.15
CA GLY A 345 -0.02 -26.48 0.15
C GLY A 345 -0.70 -25.21 0.66
N THR A 346 -0.86 -25.07 1.99
CA THR A 346 -1.41 -23.85 2.58
C THR A 346 -0.37 -22.72 2.55
N TYR A 347 -0.78 -21.53 2.10
CA TYR A 347 0.03 -20.33 2.11
C TYR A 347 0.47 -19.96 3.53
N THR A 348 1.73 -19.59 3.66
CA THR A 348 2.29 -18.96 4.85
C THR A 348 3.35 -17.93 4.47
N MET A 349 3.69 -17.04 5.40
CA MET A 349 4.67 -15.98 5.19
C MET A 349 5.69 -15.97 6.31
N ASP A 350 6.98 -15.88 5.93
CA ASP A 350 8.07 -15.55 6.83
C ASP A 350 8.62 -14.15 6.55
N CYS A 351 9.27 -13.57 7.55
CA CYS A 351 10.00 -12.31 7.38
C CYS A 351 11.46 -12.57 7.04
N GLY A 352 12.02 -11.70 6.19
CA GLY A 352 13.42 -11.64 5.83
C GLY A 352 13.96 -10.21 6.00
N LEU A 353 15.24 -10.03 5.68
CA LEU A 353 15.94 -8.74 5.71
C LEU A 353 16.65 -8.51 4.39
N GLU A 354 16.34 -7.41 3.73
CA GLU A 354 16.96 -6.99 2.47
C GLU A 354 17.81 -5.75 2.66
N ASP A 355 18.87 -5.61 1.90
CA ASP A 355 19.67 -4.39 1.92
C ASP A 355 18.86 -3.23 1.38
N VAL A 356 18.61 -2.22 2.21
CA VAL A 356 17.80 -1.07 1.82
C VAL A 356 18.37 -0.30 0.63
N ASN A 357 19.69 -0.37 0.40
CA ASN A 357 20.33 0.28 -0.76
C ASN A 357 20.03 -0.42 -2.09
N ALA A 358 19.61 -1.70 -2.05
CA ALA A 358 19.20 -2.44 -3.24
C ALA A 358 17.74 -2.23 -3.63
N ILE A 359 16.94 -1.57 -2.76
CA ILE A 359 15.49 -1.43 -2.95
C ILE A 359 15.11 -0.07 -3.52
N CYS A 360 15.89 0.96 -3.20
CA CYS A 360 15.58 2.34 -3.56
C CYS A 360 15.52 2.55 -5.09
N ASN A 361 14.47 3.24 -5.55
CA ASN A 361 14.29 3.71 -6.93
C ASN A 361 13.99 2.62 -7.98
N GLU A 362 13.62 1.41 -7.58
CA GLU A 362 13.07 0.40 -8.47
C GLU A 362 11.63 0.07 -8.08
N GLU A 363 10.78 -0.21 -9.08
CA GLU A 363 9.37 -0.54 -8.87
C GLU A 363 9.08 -1.96 -9.38
N LYS A 364 8.34 -2.74 -8.58
CA LYS A 364 7.86 -4.07 -8.93
C LYS A 364 6.50 -3.95 -9.62
N THR A 365 6.46 -4.30 -10.89
CA THR A 365 5.23 -4.34 -11.70
C THR A 365 4.64 -5.74 -11.75
N VAL A 366 3.40 -5.86 -12.25
CA VAL A 366 2.79 -7.16 -12.53
C VAL A 366 3.58 -7.84 -13.63
N PRO A 367 4.07 -9.09 -13.46
CA PRO A 367 4.80 -9.81 -14.50
C PRO A 367 3.98 -9.90 -15.80
N LEU A 368 4.61 -9.61 -16.94
CA LEU A 368 3.92 -9.61 -18.23
C LEU A 368 3.30 -10.97 -18.56
N GLU A 369 3.92 -12.06 -18.12
CA GLU A 369 3.38 -13.42 -18.27
C GLU A 369 2.13 -13.68 -17.39
N TRP A 370 1.79 -12.78 -16.48
CA TRP A 370 0.56 -12.83 -15.71
C TRP A 370 -0.56 -11.99 -16.31
N ILE A 371 -0.28 -11.31 -17.44
CA ILE A 371 -1.24 -10.55 -18.23
C ILE A 371 -1.55 -11.37 -19.48
N THR A 372 -2.79 -11.35 -19.97
CA THR A 372 -3.14 -12.01 -21.22
C THR A 372 -2.46 -11.37 -22.42
N GLU A 373 -2.24 -12.11 -23.49
CA GLU A 373 -1.50 -11.67 -24.68
C GLU A 373 -2.12 -10.40 -25.33
N ASP A 374 -3.45 -10.25 -25.22
CA ASP A 374 -4.18 -9.09 -25.71
C ASP A 374 -4.21 -7.91 -24.72
N GLY A 375 -3.59 -8.05 -23.55
CA GLY A 375 -3.50 -6.99 -22.52
C GLY A 375 -4.82 -6.64 -21.86
N SER A 376 -5.88 -7.43 -22.04
CA SER A 376 -7.24 -7.09 -21.57
C SER A 376 -7.68 -7.85 -20.34
N ASP A 377 -6.82 -8.72 -19.78
CA ASP A 377 -7.12 -9.52 -18.59
C ASP A 377 -5.84 -10.01 -17.88
N VAL A 378 -6.00 -10.70 -16.75
CA VAL A 378 -4.92 -11.38 -16.04
C VAL A 378 -5.11 -12.89 -16.04
N THR A 379 -3.99 -13.60 -15.93
CA THR A 379 -3.95 -15.07 -15.94
C THR A 379 -4.24 -15.65 -14.55
N GLU A 380 -4.48 -16.96 -14.48
CA GLU A 380 -4.66 -17.68 -13.22
C GLU A 380 -3.44 -17.60 -12.29
N ALA A 381 -2.25 -17.33 -12.82
CA ALA A 381 -1.05 -17.13 -12.00
C ALA A 381 -1.20 -15.93 -11.05
N PHE A 382 -1.74 -14.80 -11.54
CA PHE A 382 -2.05 -13.65 -10.68
C PHE A 382 -3.11 -13.99 -9.63
N ILE A 383 -4.17 -14.69 -10.02
CA ILE A 383 -5.26 -15.07 -9.12
C ILE A 383 -4.74 -15.94 -7.96
N ASN A 384 -3.91 -16.92 -8.28
CA ASN A 384 -3.28 -17.81 -7.29
C ASN A 384 -2.31 -17.07 -6.37
N TYR A 385 -1.57 -16.09 -6.90
CA TYR A 385 -0.71 -15.22 -6.09
C TYR A 385 -1.50 -14.37 -5.10
N ALA A 386 -2.57 -13.70 -5.55
CA ALA A 386 -3.26 -12.70 -4.74
C ALA A 386 -4.33 -13.29 -3.81
N ARG A 387 -4.92 -14.44 -4.15
CA ARG A 387 -6.02 -15.05 -3.39
C ARG A 387 -5.72 -15.29 -1.91
N PRO A 388 -4.57 -15.81 -1.48
CA PRO A 388 -4.28 -15.99 -0.05
C PRO A 388 -4.15 -14.67 0.71
N LEU A 389 -3.73 -13.59 0.06
CA LEU A 389 -3.48 -12.29 0.70
C LEU A 389 -4.76 -11.58 1.12
N ILE A 390 -5.90 -11.91 0.54
CA ILE A 390 -7.21 -11.29 0.83
C ILE A 390 -8.03 -12.06 1.87
N GLN A 391 -7.45 -13.06 2.53
CA GLN A 391 -8.21 -14.00 3.37
C GLN A 391 -8.47 -13.48 4.79
N GLY A 392 -9.55 -14.00 5.35
CA GLY A 392 -9.99 -13.73 6.71
C GLY A 392 -10.63 -12.35 6.89
N THR A 393 -11.39 -12.20 7.96
CA THR A 393 -12.11 -10.95 8.31
C THR A 393 -11.63 -10.44 9.66
N VAL A 394 -11.27 -9.17 9.72
CA VAL A 394 -10.95 -8.49 10.97
C VAL A 394 -12.25 -7.98 11.60
N GLN A 395 -12.43 -8.25 12.87
CA GLN A 395 -13.56 -7.70 13.64
C GLN A 395 -13.23 -6.28 14.08
N ILE A 396 -14.00 -5.33 13.59
CA ILE A 396 -13.86 -3.92 13.97
C ILE A 396 -14.86 -3.65 15.11
N PRO A 397 -14.41 -3.18 16.28
CA PRO A 397 -15.31 -2.77 17.35
C PRO A 397 -16.23 -1.64 16.88
N CYS A 398 -17.49 -1.67 17.30
CA CYS A 398 -18.45 -0.60 17.08
C CYS A 398 -18.61 0.24 18.35
N GLY A 399 -18.66 1.57 18.18
CA GLY A 399 -19.01 2.49 19.23
C GLY A 399 -20.52 2.48 19.53
N GLU A 400 -20.93 3.20 20.57
CA GLU A 400 -22.35 3.37 20.94
C GLU A 400 -23.15 4.09 19.85
N ASP A 401 -22.49 4.84 18.98
CA ASP A 401 -23.05 5.52 17.81
C ASP A 401 -23.30 4.57 16.61
N GLY A 402 -22.95 3.28 16.75
CA GLY A 402 -23.07 2.27 15.70
C GLY A 402 -22.00 2.35 14.61
N LEU A 403 -20.98 3.21 14.75
CA LEU A 403 -19.87 3.35 13.80
C LEU A 403 -18.61 2.61 14.29
N PRO A 404 -17.66 2.29 13.37
CA PRO A 404 -16.38 1.72 13.75
C PRO A 404 -15.65 2.56 14.82
N SER A 405 -15.20 1.90 15.87
CA SER A 405 -14.46 2.55 16.96
C SER A 405 -12.96 2.48 16.68
N PHE A 406 -12.33 3.65 16.56
CA PHE A 406 -10.91 3.80 16.26
C PHE A 406 -10.18 4.59 17.36
N VAL A 407 -8.86 4.41 17.45
CA VAL A 407 -8.04 5.27 18.31
C VAL A 407 -7.66 6.55 17.56
N TYR A 408 -7.83 7.66 18.22
CA TYR A 408 -7.49 8.99 17.69
C TYR A 408 -6.38 9.62 18.53
N ARG A 409 -5.47 10.28 17.84
CA ARG A 409 -4.51 11.16 18.50
C ARG A 409 -5.26 12.43 18.93
N LYS A 410 -5.19 12.76 20.21
CA LYS A 410 -5.73 13.99 20.78
C LYS A 410 -4.77 15.16 20.58
#